data_f8dbae5a55bbc2d56e9978a357048e98
#
_entry.id   f8dbae5a55bbc2d56e9978a357048e98
#
_cell.length_a   1.000
_cell.length_b   1.000
_cell.length_c   1.000
_cell.angle_alpha   90.00
_cell.angle_beta   90.00
_cell.angle_gamma   90.00
#
_symmetry.space_group_name_H-M   'P 1'
#
loop_
_entity.id
_entity.type
_entity.pdbx_description
1 polymer ?
#
loop_
_entity_poly.entity_id
_entity_poly.type
_entity_poly.pdbx_seq_one_letter_code
_entity_poly.pdbx_strand_id
1 'polypeptide(L)'
;MLSWDWDTPYESVQGHPRLAGTAGIVLRKVRESNLMPLMTAISKMTYIPAKFLQENGVDQMAQKGRMQIGADADIAIFNPETVRDNSTLAAAGLPSTGIPYVLVNGTIVVKDSKVLKDVYPGQAIRIAQQN
;
A
#
# COMPACT_ATOMS: atom_id res chain seq x y z
N MET A 1 -9.18 6.48 12.74
CA MET A 1 -8.98 5.03 12.53
C MET A 1 -10.25 4.50 11.91
N LEU A 2 -10.17 3.72 10.81
CA LEU A 2 -11.34 2.99 10.32
C LEU A 2 -11.58 1.83 11.28
N SER A 3 -12.71 1.83 11.99
CA SER A 3 -13.17 0.66 12.74
C SER A 3 -14.21 -0.06 11.88
N TRP A 4 -13.87 -1.21 11.38
CA TRP A 4 -14.75 -2.05 10.59
C TRP A 4 -14.31 -3.51 10.74
N ASP A 5 -15.24 -4.41 10.61
CA ASP A 5 -14.97 -5.84 10.48
C ASP A 5 -15.08 -6.29 9.02
N TRP A 6 -14.78 -7.56 8.78
CA TRP A 6 -14.76 -8.12 7.42
C TRP A 6 -16.14 -8.13 6.73
N ASP A 7 -17.21 -7.98 7.48
CA ASP A 7 -18.59 -8.04 6.97
C ASP A 7 -19.19 -6.64 6.80
N THR A 8 -18.48 -5.60 7.23
CA THR A 8 -18.88 -4.19 7.03
C THR A 8 -18.82 -3.83 5.54
N PRO A 9 -19.92 -3.38 4.91
CA PRO A 9 -19.88 -2.89 3.53
C PRO A 9 -18.93 -1.71 3.39
N TYR A 10 -18.07 -1.73 2.37
CA TYR A 10 -17.06 -0.67 2.14
C TYR A 10 -17.69 0.72 2.04
N GLU A 11 -18.89 0.83 1.46
CA GLU A 11 -19.64 2.07 1.28
C GLU A 11 -20.09 2.69 2.61
N SER A 12 -20.27 1.87 3.64
CA SER A 12 -20.73 2.33 4.97
C SER A 12 -19.59 2.79 5.89
N VAL A 13 -18.33 2.53 5.48
CA VAL A 13 -17.17 2.86 6.31
C VAL A 13 -16.97 4.37 6.36
N GLN A 14 -17.04 4.93 7.57
CA GLN A 14 -16.82 6.36 7.81
C GLN A 14 -15.33 6.64 8.06
N GLY A 15 -14.86 7.78 7.59
CA GLY A 15 -13.48 8.20 7.81
C GLY A 15 -12.97 9.14 6.72
N HIS A 16 -11.65 9.32 6.67
CA HIS A 16 -11.05 10.17 5.65
C HIS A 16 -10.62 9.31 4.43
N PRO A 17 -10.93 9.73 3.19
CA PRO A 17 -10.63 8.95 1.96
C PRO A 17 -9.15 8.59 1.82
N ARG A 18 -8.24 9.38 2.38
CA ARG A 18 -6.79 9.10 2.32
C ARG A 18 -6.39 7.74 2.92
N LEU A 19 -7.21 7.17 3.81
CA LEU A 19 -6.90 5.90 4.45
C LEU A 19 -6.93 4.72 3.46
N ALA A 20 -7.86 4.74 2.50
CA ALA A 20 -7.96 3.70 1.47
C ALA A 20 -7.47 4.16 0.09
N GLY A 21 -7.47 5.48 -0.19
CA GLY A 21 -7.24 6.03 -1.52
C GLY A 21 -5.87 6.63 -1.80
N THR A 22 -4.99 6.83 -0.79
CA THR A 22 -3.76 7.62 -0.98
C THR A 22 -2.86 7.11 -2.11
N ALA A 23 -2.54 5.83 -2.17
CA ALA A 23 -1.70 5.29 -3.24
C ALA A 23 -2.39 5.39 -4.61
N GLY A 24 -3.68 5.05 -4.65
CA GLY A 24 -4.49 5.13 -5.88
C GLY A 24 -4.57 6.54 -6.45
N ILE A 25 -4.79 7.57 -5.60
CA ILE A 25 -4.86 8.97 -6.07
C ILE A 25 -3.50 9.46 -6.58
N VAL A 26 -2.39 9.08 -5.94
CA VAL A 26 -1.06 9.47 -6.42
C VAL A 26 -0.80 8.88 -7.80
N LEU A 27 -1.03 7.58 -8.00
CA LEU A 27 -0.83 6.90 -9.29
C LEU A 27 -1.75 7.46 -10.37
N ARG A 28 -3.02 7.74 -10.04
CA ARG A 28 -3.95 8.39 -10.96
C ARG A 28 -3.48 9.80 -11.35
N LYS A 29 -3.04 10.62 -10.39
CA LYS A 29 -2.53 11.98 -10.66
C LYS A 29 -1.26 11.98 -11.49
N VAL A 30 -0.38 11.02 -11.31
CA VAL A 30 0.79 10.80 -12.17
C VAL A 30 0.36 10.62 -13.61
N ARG A 31 -0.63 9.78 -13.88
CA ARG A 31 -1.15 9.52 -15.22
C ARG A 31 -1.91 10.73 -15.80
N GLU A 32 -2.87 11.28 -15.05
CA GLU A 32 -3.82 12.26 -15.57
C GLU A 32 -3.29 13.69 -15.61
N SER A 33 -2.41 14.04 -14.68
CA SER A 33 -1.92 15.42 -14.52
C SER A 33 -0.42 15.56 -14.75
N ASN A 34 0.26 14.49 -15.16
CA ASN A 34 1.72 14.45 -15.32
C ASN A 34 2.47 15.06 -14.12
N LEU A 35 1.96 14.77 -12.91
CA LEU A 35 2.43 15.36 -11.65
C LEU A 35 3.94 15.17 -11.45
N MET A 36 4.45 13.98 -11.80
CA MET A 36 5.86 13.59 -11.78
C MET A 36 6.04 12.28 -12.55
N PRO A 37 7.28 11.87 -12.91
CA PRO A 37 7.53 10.55 -13.48
C PRO A 37 7.02 9.42 -12.56
N LEU A 38 6.45 8.37 -13.15
CA LEU A 38 5.87 7.24 -12.40
C LEU A 38 6.87 6.62 -11.41
N MET A 39 8.12 6.39 -11.82
CA MET A 39 9.13 5.80 -10.94
C MET A 39 9.51 6.73 -9.77
N THR A 40 9.41 8.04 -9.95
CA THR A 40 9.59 9.01 -8.87
C THR A 40 8.45 8.89 -7.84
N ALA A 41 7.22 8.77 -8.29
CA ALA A 41 6.06 8.56 -7.40
C ALA A 41 6.19 7.25 -6.62
N ILE A 42 6.53 6.15 -7.31
CA ILE A 42 6.74 4.85 -6.67
C ILE A 42 7.85 4.96 -5.61
N SER A 43 9.00 5.54 -5.96
CA SER A 43 10.11 5.72 -5.01
C SER A 43 9.71 6.51 -3.76
N LYS A 44 8.91 7.57 -3.93
CA LYS A 44 8.38 8.39 -2.80
C LYS A 44 7.41 7.62 -1.90
N MET A 45 6.71 6.63 -2.43
CA MET A 45 5.75 5.82 -1.67
C MET A 45 6.38 4.55 -1.06
N THR A 46 7.59 4.15 -1.50
CA THR A 46 8.20 2.88 -1.13
C THR A 46 9.64 3.04 -0.63
N TYR A 47 10.59 3.26 -1.53
CA TYR A 47 12.02 3.25 -1.22
C TYR A 47 12.45 4.38 -0.27
N ILE A 48 12.02 5.61 -0.53
CA ILE A 48 12.43 6.78 0.25
C ILE A 48 12.00 6.66 1.72
N PRO A 49 10.71 6.36 2.05
CA PRO A 49 10.32 6.19 3.44
C PRO A 49 10.99 4.97 4.10
N ALA A 50 11.21 3.87 3.38
CA ALA A 50 11.93 2.72 3.90
C ALA A 50 13.39 3.07 4.24
N LYS A 51 14.07 3.75 3.32
CA LYS A 51 15.44 4.23 3.54
C LYS A 51 15.53 5.20 4.71
N PHE A 52 14.61 6.16 4.80
CA PHE A 52 14.57 7.10 5.92
C PHE A 52 14.46 6.38 7.27
N LEU A 53 13.56 5.41 7.40
CA LEU A 53 13.42 4.64 8.63
C LEU A 53 14.66 3.77 8.93
N GLN A 54 15.26 3.16 7.91
CA GLN A 54 16.50 2.39 8.03
C GLN A 54 17.63 3.27 8.58
N GLU A 55 17.82 4.47 8.03
CA GLU A 55 18.85 5.42 8.46
C GLU A 55 18.59 5.99 9.87
N ASN A 56 17.38 5.84 10.40
CA ASN A 56 16.98 6.25 11.74
C ASN A 56 16.76 5.06 12.70
N GLY A 57 17.49 3.95 12.50
CA GLY A 57 17.60 2.87 13.46
C GLY A 57 16.56 1.76 13.34
N VAL A 58 15.84 1.67 12.21
CA VAL A 58 14.92 0.57 11.92
C VAL A 58 15.56 -0.35 10.88
N ASP A 59 16.53 -1.16 11.29
CA ASP A 59 17.37 -1.97 10.38
C ASP A 59 16.57 -2.90 9.47
N GLN A 60 15.44 -3.45 9.93
CA GLN A 60 14.54 -4.29 9.14
C GLN A 60 14.05 -3.59 7.85
N MET A 61 14.01 -2.26 7.82
CA MET A 61 13.61 -1.49 6.64
C MET A 61 14.62 -1.57 5.48
N ALA A 62 15.83 -2.10 5.71
CA ALA A 62 16.79 -2.42 4.66
C ALA A 62 16.25 -3.42 3.64
N GLN A 63 15.28 -4.25 4.03
CA GLN A 63 14.65 -5.25 3.16
C GLN A 63 13.32 -4.78 2.55
N LYS A 64 12.88 -3.54 2.83
CA LYS A 64 11.58 -3.01 2.43
C LYS A 64 11.69 -1.94 1.33
N GLY A 65 10.58 -1.72 0.63
CA GLY A 65 10.42 -0.63 -0.34
C GLY A 65 11.29 -0.76 -1.60
N ARG A 66 11.81 -1.94 -1.90
CA ARG A 66 12.70 -2.21 -3.04
C ARG A 66 12.42 -3.57 -3.66
N MET A 67 12.69 -3.70 -4.94
CA MET A 67 12.59 -4.96 -5.67
C MET A 67 14.00 -5.42 -6.04
N GLN A 68 14.58 -6.26 -5.20
CA GLN A 68 15.93 -6.83 -5.38
C GLN A 68 16.01 -8.20 -4.72
N ILE A 69 16.99 -9.01 -5.13
CA ILE A 69 17.26 -10.32 -4.49
C ILE A 69 17.60 -10.09 -3.01
N GLY A 70 16.96 -10.87 -2.14
CA GLY A 70 17.12 -10.79 -0.68
C GLY A 70 16.23 -9.75 0.01
N ALA A 71 15.45 -8.96 -0.73
CA ALA A 71 14.43 -8.10 -0.14
C ALA A 71 13.14 -8.87 0.16
N ASP A 72 12.35 -8.36 1.11
CA ASP A 72 11.04 -8.91 1.41
C ASP A 72 10.10 -8.75 0.21
N ALA A 73 9.36 -9.80 -0.12
CA ALA A 73 8.44 -9.80 -1.25
C ALA A 73 7.10 -9.13 -0.88
N ASP A 74 7.15 -7.83 -0.57
CA ASP A 74 5.99 -6.95 -0.38
C ASP A 74 5.73 -6.24 -1.72
N ILE A 75 4.84 -6.81 -2.53
CA ILE A 75 4.68 -6.43 -3.95
C ILE A 75 3.23 -6.06 -4.24
N ALA A 76 3.01 -4.89 -4.82
CA ALA A 76 1.73 -4.52 -5.40
C ALA A 76 1.83 -4.55 -6.94
N ILE A 77 0.98 -5.33 -7.58
CA ILE A 77 0.88 -5.40 -9.05
C ILE A 77 -0.31 -4.53 -9.46
N PHE A 78 -0.07 -3.53 -10.29
CA PHE A 78 -1.11 -2.61 -10.74
C PHE A 78 -1.00 -2.31 -12.24
N ASN A 79 -2.12 -1.94 -12.83
CA ASN A 79 -2.16 -1.45 -14.20
C ASN A 79 -2.04 0.08 -14.19
N PRO A 80 -0.96 0.68 -14.71
CA PRO A 80 -0.76 2.14 -14.67
C PRO A 80 -1.82 2.91 -15.46
N GLU A 81 -2.46 2.31 -16.45
CA GLU A 81 -3.49 2.96 -17.27
C GLU A 81 -4.85 3.04 -16.57
N THR A 82 -5.12 2.13 -15.61
CA THR A 82 -6.45 2.01 -15.01
C THR A 82 -6.49 2.21 -13.51
N VAL A 83 -5.33 2.17 -12.82
CA VAL A 83 -5.26 2.34 -11.36
C VAL A 83 -5.87 3.67 -10.93
N ARG A 84 -6.77 3.63 -9.93
CA ARG A 84 -7.43 4.80 -9.38
C ARG A 84 -7.95 4.58 -7.97
N ASP A 85 -8.07 5.69 -7.25
CA ASP A 85 -8.80 5.76 -5.99
C ASP A 85 -10.31 5.83 -6.24
N ASN A 86 -11.09 5.23 -5.35
CA ASN A 86 -12.56 5.30 -5.36
C ASN A 86 -13.10 5.86 -4.03
N SER A 87 -12.25 6.00 -3.04
CA SER A 87 -12.61 6.47 -1.70
C SER A 87 -13.06 7.93 -1.73
N THR A 88 -14.16 8.23 -1.03
CA THR A 88 -14.73 9.58 -0.92
C THR A 88 -15.01 9.92 0.55
N LEU A 89 -15.39 11.17 0.85
CA LEU A 89 -15.81 11.54 2.22
C LEU A 89 -17.07 10.80 2.66
N ALA A 90 -17.97 10.47 1.72
CA ALA A 90 -19.21 9.75 2.01
C ALA A 90 -19.00 8.22 2.11
N ALA A 91 -17.95 7.68 1.47
CA ALA A 91 -17.64 6.26 1.41
C ALA A 91 -16.12 6.06 1.50
N ALA A 92 -15.57 6.30 2.68
CA ALA A 92 -14.13 6.34 2.91
C ALA A 92 -13.43 4.97 2.79
N GLY A 93 -14.19 3.87 2.93
CA GLY A 93 -13.68 2.51 2.84
C GLY A 93 -13.56 1.94 1.44
N LEU A 94 -14.07 2.63 0.40
CA LEU A 94 -14.02 2.09 -0.96
C LEU A 94 -12.58 1.80 -1.40
N PRO A 95 -12.29 0.55 -1.81
CA PRO A 95 -10.94 0.17 -2.24
C PRO A 95 -10.56 0.82 -3.57
N SER A 96 -9.27 1.09 -3.74
CA SER A 96 -8.73 1.46 -5.05
C SER A 96 -8.90 0.32 -6.05
N THR A 97 -9.06 0.65 -7.34
CA THR A 97 -9.16 -0.32 -8.44
C THR A 97 -7.92 -0.29 -9.33
N GLY A 98 -7.76 -1.30 -10.20
CA GLY A 98 -6.58 -1.43 -11.07
C GLY A 98 -5.38 -2.08 -10.37
N ILE A 99 -5.58 -2.72 -9.21
CA ILE A 99 -4.56 -3.43 -8.43
C ILE A 99 -5.01 -4.90 -8.29
N PRO A 100 -4.74 -5.77 -9.28
CA PRO A 100 -5.22 -7.14 -9.25
C PRO A 100 -4.57 -8.02 -8.20
N TYR A 101 -3.29 -7.79 -7.84
CA TYR A 101 -2.57 -8.60 -6.88
C TYR A 101 -1.78 -7.76 -5.89
N VAL A 102 -1.78 -8.19 -4.64
CA VAL A 102 -0.86 -7.72 -3.60
C VAL A 102 -0.29 -8.92 -2.87
N LEU A 103 1.03 -8.90 -2.68
CA LEU A 103 1.76 -9.89 -1.88
C LEU A 103 2.34 -9.18 -0.67
N VAL A 104 2.32 -9.86 0.45
CA VAL A 104 3.01 -9.47 1.68
C VAL A 104 3.87 -10.64 2.12
N ASN A 105 5.15 -10.41 2.31
CA ASN A 105 6.13 -11.46 2.67
C ASN A 105 6.01 -12.69 1.74
N GLY A 106 5.86 -12.47 0.43
CA GLY A 106 5.71 -13.52 -0.59
C GLY A 106 4.34 -14.21 -0.65
N THR A 107 3.42 -13.91 0.26
CA THR A 107 2.09 -14.51 0.29
C THR A 107 1.07 -13.58 -0.34
N ILE A 108 0.23 -14.09 -1.24
CA ILE A 108 -0.84 -13.31 -1.88
C ILE A 108 -1.90 -12.97 -0.84
N VAL A 109 -2.18 -11.69 -0.64
CA VAL A 109 -3.23 -11.16 0.25
C VAL A 109 -4.38 -10.49 -0.53
N VAL A 110 -4.11 -10.08 -1.78
CA VAL A 110 -5.13 -9.63 -2.73
C VAL A 110 -4.96 -10.43 -4.01
N LYS A 111 -6.04 -11.04 -4.48
CA LYS A 111 -6.12 -11.80 -5.73
C LYS A 111 -7.33 -11.37 -6.52
N ASP A 112 -7.15 -11.10 -7.81
CA ASP A 112 -8.20 -10.65 -8.72
C ASP A 112 -8.97 -9.45 -8.15
N SER A 113 -8.24 -8.49 -7.56
CA SER A 113 -8.75 -7.29 -6.90
C SER A 113 -9.63 -7.54 -5.66
N LYS A 114 -9.58 -8.74 -5.08
CA LYS A 114 -10.30 -9.11 -3.87
C LYS A 114 -9.34 -9.44 -2.74
N VAL A 115 -9.58 -8.87 -1.55
CA VAL A 115 -8.83 -9.20 -0.34
C VAL A 115 -9.14 -10.63 0.07
N LEU A 116 -8.10 -11.41 0.34
CA LEU A 116 -8.25 -12.77 0.88
C LEU A 116 -8.42 -12.67 2.40
N LYS A 117 -9.59 -13.12 2.90
CA LYS A 117 -9.87 -13.22 4.34
C LYS A 117 -8.95 -14.29 4.96
N ASP A 118 -8.63 -14.11 6.24
CA ASP A 118 -7.84 -15.07 7.06
C ASP A 118 -6.40 -15.33 6.57
N VAL A 119 -5.83 -14.40 5.77
CA VAL A 119 -4.44 -14.46 5.31
C VAL A 119 -3.66 -13.27 5.89
N TYR A 120 -2.82 -13.52 6.90
CA TYR A 120 -2.10 -12.49 7.69
C TYR A 120 -0.58 -12.73 7.72
N PRO A 121 0.13 -12.65 6.58
CA PRO A 121 1.57 -12.94 6.51
C PRO A 121 2.46 -11.78 6.99
N GLY A 122 1.88 -10.65 7.37
CA GLY A 122 2.60 -9.45 7.81
C GLY A 122 3.39 -9.71 9.08
N GLN A 123 4.61 -9.16 9.14
CA GLN A 123 5.49 -9.22 10.30
C GLN A 123 5.64 -7.84 10.93
N ALA A 124 5.73 -7.79 12.26
CA ALA A 124 5.94 -6.54 12.98
C ALA A 124 7.36 -6.00 12.74
N ILE A 125 7.45 -4.75 12.34
CA ILE A 125 8.72 -4.01 12.23
C ILE A 125 8.92 -3.26 13.54
N ARG A 126 10.10 -3.42 14.16
CA ARG A 126 10.42 -2.83 15.46
C ARG A 126 11.83 -2.26 15.45
N ILE A 127 12.03 -1.20 16.21
CA ILE A 127 13.39 -0.73 16.56
C ILE A 127 13.99 -1.74 17.52
N ALA A 128 15.24 -2.16 17.28
CA ALA A 128 15.99 -2.96 18.23
C ALA A 128 16.12 -2.18 19.56
N GLN A 129 15.71 -2.78 20.67
CA GLN A 129 15.95 -2.16 21.97
C GLN A 129 17.45 -2.16 22.23
N GLN A 130 18.02 -0.99 22.44
CA GLN A 130 19.38 -0.87 22.99
C GLN A 130 19.30 -1.24 24.47
N ASN A 131 19.94 -2.35 24.84
CA ASN A 131 20.15 -2.72 26.24
C ASN A 131 21.23 -1.84 26.85
#